data_c2cf8d9a0d8b970878b024fe786a9d46
#
_entry.id   c2cf8d9a0d8b970878b024fe786a9d46
#
_cell.length_a   1.000
_cell.length_b   1.000
_cell.length_c   1.000
_cell.angle_alpha   90.00
_cell.angle_beta   90.00
_cell.angle_gamma   90.00
#
_symmetry.space_group_name_H-M   'P 1'
#
loop_
_entity.id
_entity.type
_entity.pdbx_description
1 polymer ?
#
loop_
_entity_poly.entity_id
_entity_poly.type
_entity_poly.pdbx_seq_one_letter_code
_entity_poly.pdbx_strand_id
1 'polypeptide(L)'
;MRIISYLSGVCLLAASTIVFNVTAAEGNSYSNPVINQSAPDPTVIRADDGMYYLYATENTRNVPIFRSENLVDWTLIGTAFTDDTRPQMVPDGAIWAPDIQKIGSRYVLYYSKSRWGGEWECGVGVATADSPAGPFTDHGKLFISNEIGVQNSIGPFYIEDNGVKYLFWGSFRGIYGIELADDGLSVKEGATPRRIAGTLTEGTNIFKHDGYYYLVGSAGSCCEGERSTYRVVVARSKDLFGPYCDKDGNAALDNGFSLLMERSEKVIGPGHNANFVADDAGEYWMLYHGFDAEEPEAGRKVYLDKISWDSEGWPRTASGQPSQSSARPVISR
;
A
#
# COMPACT_ATOMS: atom_id res chain seq x y z
N MET A 1 -38.85 69.86 54.79
CA MET A 1 -37.95 68.75 54.99
C MET A 1 -38.24 67.77 53.87
N ARG A 2 -37.40 67.74 52.81
CA ARG A 2 -37.61 66.91 51.61
C ARG A 2 -36.77 65.65 51.76
N ILE A 3 -37.44 64.50 51.62
CA ILE A 3 -36.80 63.19 51.60
C ILE A 3 -36.54 62.84 50.14
N ILE A 4 -35.29 62.61 49.80
CA ILE A 4 -34.85 62.16 48.49
C ILE A 4 -34.67 60.64 48.55
N SER A 5 -35.48 59.89 47.76
CA SER A 5 -35.34 58.47 47.57
C SER A 5 -34.37 58.17 46.43
N TYR A 6 -33.33 57.41 46.70
CA TYR A 6 -32.44 56.84 45.66
C TYR A 6 -32.99 55.47 45.18
N LEU A 7 -33.30 55.38 43.90
CA LEU A 7 -33.58 54.15 43.22
C LEU A 7 -32.25 53.61 42.66
N SER A 8 -31.81 52.48 43.19
CA SER A 8 -30.71 51.71 42.64
C SER A 8 -31.19 50.77 41.55
N GLY A 9 -30.87 51.06 40.28
CA GLY A 9 -31.13 50.18 39.17
C GLY A 9 -30.06 49.12 39.09
N VAL A 10 -30.43 47.84 39.24
CA VAL A 10 -29.59 46.66 38.97
C VAL A 10 -29.75 46.32 37.52
N CYS A 11 -28.68 46.52 36.71
CA CYS A 11 -28.58 46.02 35.34
C CYS A 11 -28.16 44.54 35.39
N LEU A 12 -29.07 43.63 35.10
CA LEU A 12 -28.76 42.23 34.79
C LEU A 12 -28.22 42.14 33.38
N LEU A 13 -26.93 41.89 33.24
CA LEU A 13 -26.34 41.41 31.97
C LEU A 13 -26.63 39.91 31.79
N ALA A 14 -27.51 39.61 30.89
CA ALA A 14 -27.71 38.25 30.43
C ALA A 14 -26.57 37.85 29.49
N ALA A 15 -25.64 37.01 29.98
CA ALA A 15 -24.63 36.39 29.15
C ALA A 15 -25.27 35.27 28.35
N SER A 16 -25.53 35.49 27.08
CA SER A 16 -25.91 34.44 26.14
C SER A 16 -24.71 33.59 25.80
N THR A 17 -24.58 32.41 26.39
CA THR A 17 -23.63 31.37 25.98
C THR A 17 -24.12 30.78 24.67
N ILE A 18 -23.47 31.14 23.56
CA ILE A 18 -23.67 30.48 22.27
C ILE A 18 -22.91 29.15 22.38
N VAL A 19 -23.65 28.08 22.60
CA VAL A 19 -23.13 26.71 22.47
C VAL A 19 -23.05 26.44 20.98
N PHE A 20 -21.84 26.48 20.41
CA PHE A 20 -21.59 25.90 19.10
C PHE A 20 -21.71 24.39 19.24
N ASN A 21 -22.86 23.84 18.89
CA ASN A 21 -22.98 22.44 18.58
C ASN A 21 -22.18 22.19 17.29
N VAL A 22 -20.95 21.75 17.41
CA VAL A 22 -20.23 21.11 16.32
C VAL A 22 -20.87 19.74 16.14
N THR A 23 -21.98 19.69 15.40
CA THR A 23 -22.39 18.45 14.77
C THR A 23 -21.33 18.13 13.74
N ALA A 24 -20.43 17.19 14.03
CA ALA A 24 -19.64 16.54 13.02
C ALA A 24 -20.62 16.04 11.96
N ALA A 25 -20.51 16.55 10.74
CA ALA A 25 -21.35 16.11 9.64
C ALA A 25 -21.13 14.60 9.48
N GLU A 26 -22.18 13.80 9.66
CA GLU A 26 -22.19 12.33 9.49
C GLU A 26 -21.88 11.89 8.03
N GLY A 27 -21.17 12.67 7.25
CA GLY A 27 -20.78 12.40 5.87
C GLY A 27 -19.28 12.54 5.58
N ASN A 28 -18.46 13.02 6.53
CA ASN A 28 -17.06 13.37 6.26
C ASN A 28 -16.03 12.41 6.89
N SER A 29 -16.46 11.27 7.42
CA SER A 29 -15.60 10.23 7.99
C SER A 29 -15.86 8.87 7.36
N TYR A 30 -14.91 7.95 7.54
CA TYR A 30 -15.07 6.54 7.19
C TYR A 30 -14.63 5.66 8.36
N SER A 31 -15.00 4.39 8.31
CA SER A 31 -14.56 3.35 9.24
C SER A 31 -13.74 2.29 8.51
N ASN A 32 -12.68 1.81 9.15
CA ASN A 32 -11.90 0.66 8.71
C ASN A 32 -12.53 -0.67 9.19
N PRO A 33 -12.37 -1.76 8.42
CA PRO A 33 -11.70 -1.87 7.13
C PRO A 33 -12.51 -1.27 5.98
N VAL A 34 -11.83 -0.70 4.96
CA VAL A 34 -12.48 -0.17 3.75
C VAL A 34 -12.88 -1.28 2.76
N ILE A 35 -12.23 -2.45 2.81
CA ILE A 35 -12.67 -3.67 2.14
C ILE A 35 -12.82 -4.76 3.21
N ASN A 36 -14.05 -5.14 3.51
CA ASN A 36 -14.40 -6.09 4.57
C ASN A 36 -14.45 -7.55 4.08
N GLN A 37 -13.66 -7.89 3.09
CA GLN A 37 -13.40 -9.26 2.66
C GLN A 37 -11.91 -9.47 2.47
N SER A 38 -11.45 -10.72 2.41
CA SER A 38 -10.03 -11.00 2.23
C SER A 38 -9.53 -10.50 0.88
N ALA A 39 -8.62 -9.53 0.91
CA ALA A 39 -7.95 -8.94 -0.24
C ALA A 39 -6.50 -8.57 0.14
N PRO A 40 -5.64 -9.56 0.42
CA PRO A 40 -4.29 -9.33 0.91
C PRO A 40 -3.36 -8.77 -0.16
N ASP A 41 -2.28 -8.13 0.30
CA ASP A 41 -1.20 -7.62 -0.55
C ASP A 41 -1.74 -6.65 -1.62
N PRO A 42 -2.45 -5.58 -1.23
CA PRO A 42 -3.12 -4.70 -2.17
C PRO A 42 -2.13 -3.85 -2.96
N THR A 43 -2.46 -3.59 -4.22
CA THR A 43 -1.90 -2.52 -5.04
C THR A 43 -3.03 -1.66 -5.59
N VAL A 44 -2.79 -0.36 -5.81
CA VAL A 44 -3.83 0.58 -6.22
C VAL A 44 -3.32 1.56 -7.27
N ILE A 45 -4.18 1.90 -8.22
CA ILE A 45 -3.93 2.95 -9.21
C ILE A 45 -5.16 3.85 -9.35
N ARG A 46 -4.94 5.16 -9.52
CA ARG A 46 -5.96 6.06 -10.04
C ARG A 46 -5.88 6.05 -11.56
N ALA A 47 -6.93 5.60 -12.20
CA ALA A 47 -6.99 5.45 -13.66
C ALA A 47 -7.42 6.73 -14.37
N ASP A 48 -7.36 6.74 -15.71
CA ASP A 48 -7.72 7.91 -16.54
C ASP A 48 -9.19 8.32 -16.43
N ASP A 49 -10.07 7.41 -16.03
CA ASP A 49 -11.47 7.68 -15.77
C ASP A 49 -11.71 8.36 -14.40
N GLY A 50 -10.63 8.64 -13.66
CA GLY A 50 -10.66 9.24 -12.33
C GLY A 50 -10.97 8.28 -11.20
N MET A 51 -11.29 7.02 -11.51
CA MET A 51 -11.59 5.99 -10.52
C MET A 51 -10.32 5.35 -9.98
N TYR A 52 -10.41 4.79 -8.79
CA TYR A 52 -9.37 3.96 -8.20
C TYR A 52 -9.66 2.49 -8.44
N TYR A 53 -8.61 1.75 -8.81
CA TYR A 53 -8.66 0.31 -9.01
C TYR A 53 -7.64 -0.36 -8.11
N LEU A 54 -8.10 -1.32 -7.31
CA LEU A 54 -7.28 -2.09 -6.39
C LEU A 54 -7.27 -3.56 -6.80
N TYR A 55 -6.09 -4.14 -6.79
CA TYR A 55 -5.85 -5.56 -7.05
C TYR A 55 -5.22 -6.18 -5.82
N ALA A 56 -5.41 -7.48 -5.61
CA ALA A 56 -4.90 -8.17 -4.44
C ALA A 56 -4.47 -9.61 -4.76
N THR A 57 -3.70 -10.20 -3.87
CA THR A 57 -3.41 -11.64 -3.88
C THR A 57 -4.71 -12.44 -3.99
N GLU A 58 -4.66 -13.53 -4.75
CA GLU A 58 -5.82 -14.34 -5.07
C GLU A 58 -6.35 -15.19 -3.91
N ASN A 59 -6.97 -14.58 -2.92
CA ASN A 59 -7.93 -15.29 -2.09
C ASN A 59 -9.29 -15.42 -2.83
N THR A 60 -9.65 -14.41 -3.63
CA THR A 60 -10.55 -14.58 -4.75
C THR A 60 -9.71 -14.97 -5.96
N ARG A 61 -9.96 -16.16 -6.52
CA ARG A 61 -9.16 -16.73 -7.61
C ARG A 61 -9.03 -15.77 -8.80
N ASN A 62 -7.85 -15.78 -9.44
CA ASN A 62 -7.52 -15.00 -10.64
C ASN A 62 -7.33 -13.49 -10.42
N VAL A 63 -6.94 -13.07 -9.21
CA VAL A 63 -6.62 -11.68 -8.84
C VAL A 63 -7.84 -10.77 -8.87
N PRO A 64 -8.50 -10.54 -7.73
CA PRO A 64 -9.68 -9.68 -7.66
C PRO A 64 -9.36 -8.24 -8.04
N ILE A 65 -10.33 -7.57 -8.68
CA ILE A 65 -10.29 -6.16 -9.01
C ILE A 65 -11.44 -5.45 -8.29
N PHE A 66 -11.09 -4.50 -7.43
CA PHE A 66 -12.05 -3.62 -6.79
C PHE A 66 -11.96 -2.23 -7.42
N ARG A 67 -13.10 -1.53 -7.47
CA ARG A 67 -13.18 -0.15 -7.96
C ARG A 67 -13.79 0.76 -6.90
N SER A 68 -13.26 1.98 -6.78
CA SER A 68 -13.76 3.01 -5.88
C SER A 68 -13.71 4.39 -6.54
N GLU A 69 -14.63 5.27 -6.18
CA GLU A 69 -14.62 6.69 -6.55
C GLU A 69 -13.83 7.55 -5.54
N ASN A 70 -13.51 7.01 -4.34
CA ASN A 70 -13.11 7.84 -3.21
C ASN A 70 -12.14 7.17 -2.21
N LEU A 71 -11.51 6.03 -2.58
CA LEU A 71 -10.59 5.23 -1.74
C LEU A 71 -11.25 4.54 -0.53
N VAL A 72 -12.51 4.78 -0.26
CA VAL A 72 -13.22 4.26 0.93
C VAL A 72 -14.29 3.24 0.54
N ASP A 73 -15.12 3.59 -0.43
CA ASP A 73 -16.25 2.77 -0.83
C ASP A 73 -15.86 1.92 -2.05
N TRP A 74 -15.58 0.63 -1.82
CA TRP A 74 -15.04 -0.28 -2.82
C TRP A 74 -16.08 -1.31 -3.29
N THR A 75 -16.07 -1.61 -4.57
CA THR A 75 -16.91 -2.63 -5.19
C THR A 75 -16.03 -3.63 -5.94
N LEU A 76 -16.19 -4.91 -5.67
CA LEU A 76 -15.58 -5.99 -6.46
C LEU A 76 -16.25 -6.01 -7.84
N ILE A 77 -15.47 -5.80 -8.90
CA ILE A 77 -15.98 -5.70 -10.29
C ILE A 77 -15.60 -6.88 -11.17
N GLY A 78 -14.68 -7.72 -10.73
CA GLY A 78 -14.21 -8.87 -11.51
C GLY A 78 -12.84 -9.33 -11.06
N THR A 79 -12.14 -10.00 -11.97
CA THR A 79 -10.78 -10.51 -11.78
C THR A 79 -9.90 -10.20 -12.99
N ALA A 80 -8.58 -10.07 -12.76
CA ALA A 80 -7.63 -9.76 -13.83
C ALA A 80 -7.54 -10.85 -14.89
N PHE A 81 -7.67 -12.11 -14.47
CA PHE A 81 -7.65 -13.28 -15.33
C PHE A 81 -8.94 -14.10 -15.18
N THR A 82 -9.14 -15.04 -16.10
CA THR A 82 -10.10 -16.16 -16.00
C THR A 82 -9.32 -17.46 -15.85
N ASP A 83 -10.00 -18.57 -15.62
CA ASP A 83 -9.33 -19.88 -15.58
C ASP A 83 -8.66 -20.24 -16.92
N ASP A 84 -9.23 -19.77 -18.04
CA ASP A 84 -8.67 -19.97 -19.39
C ASP A 84 -7.47 -19.08 -19.70
N THR A 85 -7.40 -17.88 -19.10
CA THR A 85 -6.33 -16.90 -19.34
C THR A 85 -5.31 -16.82 -18.21
N ARG A 86 -5.45 -17.68 -17.19
CA ARG A 86 -4.61 -17.71 -16.01
C ARG A 86 -3.14 -17.98 -16.35
N PRO A 87 -2.18 -17.18 -15.83
CA PRO A 87 -0.75 -17.42 -16.04
C PRO A 87 -0.28 -18.82 -15.65
N GLN A 88 0.57 -19.43 -16.48
CA GLN A 88 1.04 -20.82 -16.32
C GLN A 88 2.52 -20.96 -16.02
N MET A 89 3.26 -19.85 -15.80
CA MET A 89 4.72 -19.84 -15.62
C MET A 89 5.23 -20.71 -14.43
N VAL A 90 4.39 -20.91 -13.41
CA VAL A 90 4.63 -21.84 -12.29
C VAL A 90 3.38 -22.72 -12.19
N PRO A 91 3.43 -23.98 -12.64
CA PRO A 91 2.30 -24.89 -12.56
C PRO A 91 1.80 -25.02 -11.11
N ASP A 92 0.48 -25.03 -10.92
CA ASP A 92 -0.19 -25.13 -9.63
C ASP A 92 0.12 -24.00 -8.63
N GLY A 93 0.90 -23.00 -9.05
CA GLY A 93 1.18 -21.83 -8.22
C GLY A 93 -0.03 -20.90 -8.12
N ALA A 94 -0.14 -20.23 -6.99
CA ALA A 94 -1.08 -19.13 -6.79
C ALA A 94 -0.50 -17.80 -7.31
N ILE A 95 -1.36 -16.82 -7.57
CA ILE A 95 -0.96 -15.48 -8.00
C ILE A 95 -0.98 -14.58 -6.77
N TRP A 96 0.19 -14.04 -6.40
CA TRP A 96 0.37 -13.25 -5.19
C TRP A 96 0.89 -11.85 -5.48
N ALA A 97 0.63 -10.94 -4.55
CA ALA A 97 1.20 -9.61 -4.45
C ALA A 97 1.37 -8.95 -5.82
N PRO A 98 0.27 -8.58 -6.49
CA PRO A 98 0.34 -7.87 -7.76
C PRO A 98 0.83 -6.44 -7.57
N ASP A 99 1.37 -5.83 -8.64
CA ASP A 99 1.61 -4.39 -8.75
C ASP A 99 1.04 -3.88 -10.07
N ILE A 100 0.13 -2.91 -9.99
CA ILE A 100 -0.54 -2.31 -11.15
C ILE A 100 0.06 -0.96 -11.48
N GLN A 101 0.41 -0.76 -12.75
CA GLN A 101 0.96 0.49 -13.24
C GLN A 101 0.33 0.90 -14.56
N LYS A 102 0.50 2.17 -14.95
CA LYS A 102 0.20 2.63 -16.29
C LYS A 102 1.50 2.99 -17.01
N ILE A 103 1.80 2.28 -18.09
CA ILE A 103 2.98 2.51 -18.92
C ILE A 103 2.53 2.86 -20.34
N GLY A 104 2.75 4.10 -20.72
CA GLY A 104 2.18 4.63 -21.96
C GLY A 104 0.65 4.63 -21.92
N SER A 105 0.01 3.97 -22.87
CA SER A 105 -1.46 3.85 -22.95
C SER A 105 -2.02 2.59 -22.29
N ARG A 106 -1.17 1.67 -21.79
CA ARG A 106 -1.58 0.37 -21.27
C ARG A 106 -1.49 0.30 -19.75
N TYR A 107 -2.38 -0.47 -19.14
CA TYR A 107 -2.28 -0.91 -17.77
C TYR A 107 -1.43 -2.18 -17.73
N VAL A 108 -0.39 -2.17 -16.91
CA VAL A 108 0.59 -3.25 -16.78
C VAL A 108 0.48 -3.82 -15.37
N LEU A 109 0.18 -5.10 -15.27
CA LEU A 109 0.07 -5.83 -14.02
C LEU A 109 1.28 -6.75 -13.89
N TYR A 110 2.18 -6.41 -12.98
CA TYR A 110 3.20 -7.35 -12.52
C TYR A 110 2.61 -8.22 -11.43
N TYR A 111 2.99 -9.49 -11.38
CA TYR A 111 2.45 -10.42 -10.39
C TYR A 111 3.48 -11.46 -10.00
N SER A 112 3.39 -11.95 -8.79
CA SER A 112 4.15 -13.13 -8.36
C SER A 112 3.38 -14.39 -8.71
N LYS A 113 4.07 -15.43 -9.15
CA LYS A 113 3.51 -16.77 -9.27
C LYS A 113 4.31 -17.70 -8.39
N SER A 114 3.69 -18.27 -7.35
CA SER A 114 4.39 -19.01 -6.32
C SER A 114 3.52 -20.08 -5.65
N ARG A 115 4.17 -20.92 -4.86
CA ARG A 115 3.56 -21.86 -3.91
C ARG A 115 4.37 -21.88 -2.61
N TRP A 116 3.73 -22.21 -1.52
CA TRP A 116 4.42 -22.34 -0.23
C TRP A 116 5.58 -23.33 -0.32
N GLY A 117 6.77 -22.91 0.13
CA GLY A 117 8.01 -23.70 0.07
C GLY A 117 8.72 -23.73 -1.28
N GLY A 118 8.14 -23.10 -2.34
CA GLY A 118 8.72 -23.08 -3.68
C GLY A 118 9.65 -21.89 -3.95
N GLU A 119 10.47 -21.48 -3.00
CA GLU A 119 11.26 -20.23 -3.06
C GLU A 119 12.23 -20.14 -4.26
N TRP A 120 12.68 -21.25 -4.82
CA TRP A 120 13.52 -21.28 -6.02
C TRP A 120 12.75 -21.48 -7.32
N GLU A 121 11.48 -21.85 -7.22
CA GLU A 121 10.61 -22.15 -8.36
C GLU A 121 9.61 -21.01 -8.63
N CYS A 122 9.46 -20.05 -7.71
CA CYS A 122 8.61 -18.89 -7.87
C CYS A 122 9.25 -17.83 -8.78
N GLY A 123 8.46 -16.87 -9.21
CA GLY A 123 8.96 -15.78 -10.04
C GLY A 123 7.93 -14.68 -10.27
N VAL A 124 8.34 -13.72 -11.07
CA VAL A 124 7.52 -12.57 -11.46
C VAL A 124 7.13 -12.69 -12.92
N GLY A 125 5.84 -12.49 -13.19
CA GLY A 125 5.26 -12.38 -14.52
C GLY A 125 4.69 -11.00 -14.78
N VAL A 126 4.28 -10.78 -16.04
CA VAL A 126 3.71 -9.50 -16.47
C VAL A 126 2.53 -9.73 -17.42
N ALA A 127 1.47 -8.93 -17.25
CA ALA A 127 0.29 -8.91 -18.10
C ALA A 127 -0.11 -7.47 -18.42
N THR A 128 -0.84 -7.27 -19.52
CA THR A 128 -1.30 -5.95 -19.95
C THR A 128 -2.78 -5.93 -20.29
N ALA A 129 -3.40 -4.75 -20.12
CA ALA A 129 -4.76 -4.47 -20.56
C ALA A 129 -4.88 -3.03 -21.06
N ASP A 130 -5.88 -2.78 -21.91
CA ASP A 130 -6.25 -1.43 -22.34
C ASP A 130 -7.15 -0.71 -21.33
N SER A 131 -7.73 -1.48 -20.40
CA SER A 131 -8.60 -0.98 -19.33
C SER A 131 -8.12 -1.49 -17.97
N PRO A 132 -8.22 -0.68 -16.90
CA PRO A 132 -7.88 -1.14 -15.55
C PRO A 132 -8.83 -2.23 -15.04
N ALA A 133 -10.01 -2.38 -15.64
CA ALA A 133 -10.93 -3.48 -15.34
C ALA A 133 -10.58 -4.79 -16.09
N GLY A 134 -9.52 -4.79 -16.90
CA GLY A 134 -9.16 -5.91 -17.76
C GLY A 134 -10.00 -6.00 -19.03
N PRO A 135 -10.01 -7.16 -19.72
CA PRO A 135 -9.26 -8.36 -19.39
C PRO A 135 -7.75 -8.18 -19.61
N PHE A 136 -6.95 -8.81 -18.75
CA PHE A 136 -5.49 -8.78 -18.89
C PHE A 136 -5.01 -9.93 -19.77
N THR A 137 -4.05 -9.60 -20.65
CA THR A 137 -3.33 -10.57 -21.48
C THR A 137 -2.00 -10.88 -20.81
N ASP A 138 -1.78 -12.14 -20.44
CA ASP A 138 -0.52 -12.61 -19.88
C ASP A 138 0.59 -12.66 -20.94
N HIS A 139 1.75 -12.07 -20.62
CA HIS A 139 2.98 -12.13 -21.43
C HIS A 139 3.97 -13.16 -20.90
N GLY A 140 3.61 -13.87 -19.81
CA GLY A 140 4.45 -14.86 -19.18
C GLY A 140 5.45 -14.28 -18.18
N LYS A 141 6.54 -15.01 -17.95
CA LYS A 141 7.54 -14.66 -16.94
C LYS A 141 8.42 -13.50 -17.37
N LEU A 142 8.73 -12.61 -16.43
CA LEU A 142 9.90 -11.76 -16.48
C LEU A 142 11.15 -12.57 -16.07
N PHE A 143 11.04 -13.31 -14.97
CA PHE A 143 12.09 -14.22 -14.47
C PHE A 143 11.52 -15.22 -13.43
N ILE A 144 12.29 -16.28 -13.20
CA ILE A 144 12.12 -17.26 -12.12
C ILE A 144 13.30 -17.16 -11.18
N SER A 145 13.12 -17.45 -9.88
CA SER A 145 14.13 -17.34 -8.83
C SER A 145 15.46 -18.03 -9.18
N ASN A 146 15.39 -19.27 -9.65
CA ASN A 146 16.59 -20.03 -10.02
C ASN A 146 17.27 -19.54 -11.30
N GLU A 147 16.57 -18.84 -12.19
CA GLU A 147 17.13 -18.26 -13.42
C GLU A 147 17.81 -16.92 -13.14
N ILE A 148 17.17 -16.06 -12.32
CA ILE A 148 17.70 -14.74 -11.96
C ILE A 148 18.74 -14.81 -10.83
N GLY A 149 18.86 -15.94 -10.15
CA GLY A 149 19.79 -16.14 -9.04
C GLY A 149 19.38 -15.48 -7.72
N VAL A 150 18.11 -15.14 -7.55
CA VAL A 150 17.56 -14.52 -6.33
C VAL A 150 16.48 -15.42 -5.76
N GLN A 151 16.71 -15.94 -4.56
CA GLN A 151 15.76 -16.79 -3.86
C GLN A 151 14.52 -16.00 -3.44
N ASN A 152 13.35 -16.63 -3.52
CA ASN A 152 12.05 -16.08 -3.17
C ASN A 152 11.71 -14.78 -3.92
N SER A 153 11.85 -14.83 -5.25
CA SER A 153 11.59 -13.71 -6.17
C SER A 153 10.08 -13.49 -6.34
N ILE A 154 9.47 -12.81 -5.36
CA ILE A 154 8.06 -12.43 -5.29
C ILE A 154 7.89 -10.99 -4.83
N GLY A 155 6.66 -10.46 -4.86
CA GLY A 155 6.31 -9.10 -4.43
C GLY A 155 6.93 -8.03 -5.34
N PRO A 156 6.62 -8.04 -6.66
CA PRO A 156 7.11 -7.02 -7.59
C PRO A 156 6.57 -5.65 -7.24
N PHE A 157 7.41 -4.66 -7.45
CA PHE A 157 7.09 -3.25 -7.35
C PHE A 157 7.79 -2.48 -8.48
N TYR A 158 7.01 -1.78 -9.29
CA TYR A 158 7.53 -0.98 -10.39
C TYR A 158 7.72 0.47 -9.98
N ILE A 159 8.78 1.10 -10.51
CA ILE A 159 8.97 2.55 -10.46
C ILE A 159 9.65 3.02 -11.74
N GLU A 160 9.21 4.18 -12.25
CA GLU A 160 9.94 4.93 -13.27
C GLU A 160 10.66 6.10 -12.61
N ASP A 161 11.97 6.19 -12.81
CA ASP A 161 12.77 7.29 -12.31
C ASP A 161 13.65 7.86 -13.43
N ASN A 162 13.53 9.17 -13.68
CA ASN A 162 14.24 9.89 -14.74
C ASN A 162 14.10 9.24 -16.13
N GLY A 163 12.92 8.69 -16.43
CA GLY A 163 12.60 8.05 -17.71
C GLY A 163 13.12 6.62 -17.85
N VAL A 164 13.75 6.06 -16.82
CA VAL A 164 14.19 4.66 -16.78
C VAL A 164 13.26 3.84 -15.90
N LYS A 165 12.88 2.66 -16.39
CA LYS A 165 11.96 1.77 -15.72
C LYS A 165 12.69 0.72 -14.91
N TYR A 166 12.25 0.52 -13.69
CA TYR A 166 12.83 -0.45 -12.76
C TYR A 166 11.76 -1.31 -12.11
N LEU A 167 12.12 -2.55 -11.81
CA LEU A 167 11.35 -3.44 -10.98
C LEU A 167 12.14 -3.78 -9.71
N PHE A 168 11.50 -3.63 -8.56
CA PHE A 168 12.01 -4.08 -7.27
C PHE A 168 11.20 -5.27 -6.78
N TRP A 169 11.83 -6.19 -6.05
CA TRP A 169 11.16 -7.38 -5.52
C TRP A 169 11.98 -8.04 -4.42
N GLY A 170 11.38 -9.00 -3.74
CA GLY A 170 12.05 -9.87 -2.78
C GLY A 170 11.23 -10.09 -1.51
N SER A 171 11.48 -11.23 -0.86
CA SER A 171 10.80 -11.62 0.35
C SER A 171 11.75 -12.38 1.26
N PHE A 172 12.16 -11.77 2.38
CA PHE A 172 13.00 -12.32 3.44
C PHE A 172 14.32 -12.99 3.00
N ARG A 173 14.75 -12.80 1.74
CA ARG A 173 16.03 -13.25 1.18
C ARG A 173 16.84 -12.09 0.61
N GLY A 174 16.41 -10.87 0.87
CA GLY A 174 16.91 -9.62 0.35
C GLY A 174 15.92 -8.96 -0.59
N ILE A 175 16.03 -7.64 -0.69
CA ILE A 175 15.28 -6.84 -1.66
C ILE A 175 16.24 -6.45 -2.76
N TYR A 176 15.81 -6.65 -4.00
CA TYR A 176 16.60 -6.41 -5.22
C TYR A 176 15.85 -5.49 -6.16
N GLY A 177 16.59 -4.79 -7.00
CA GLY A 177 16.07 -3.99 -8.10
C GLY A 177 16.80 -4.31 -9.40
N ILE A 178 16.11 -4.19 -10.53
CA ILE A 178 16.63 -4.42 -11.87
C ILE A 178 16.03 -3.43 -12.86
N GLU A 179 16.78 -3.08 -13.91
CA GLU A 179 16.28 -2.24 -14.99
C GLU A 179 15.43 -3.07 -15.96
N LEU A 180 14.25 -2.52 -16.33
CA LEU A 180 13.38 -3.07 -17.36
C LEU A 180 13.68 -2.47 -18.72
N ALA A 181 13.26 -3.15 -19.78
CA ALA A 181 13.19 -2.60 -21.12
C ALA A 181 12.18 -1.42 -21.19
N ASP A 182 12.27 -0.61 -22.23
CA ASP A 182 11.48 0.63 -22.37
C ASP A 182 9.96 0.40 -22.40
N ASP A 183 9.51 -0.78 -22.80
CA ASP A 183 8.11 -1.16 -22.80
C ASP A 183 7.61 -1.66 -21.42
N GLY A 184 8.54 -1.92 -20.47
CA GLY A 184 8.24 -2.47 -19.14
C GLY A 184 7.86 -3.96 -19.13
N LEU A 185 7.93 -4.65 -20.28
CA LEU A 185 7.43 -6.03 -20.40
C LEU A 185 8.54 -7.10 -20.35
N SER A 186 9.79 -6.69 -20.22
CA SER A 186 10.94 -7.58 -20.09
C SER A 186 12.05 -6.93 -19.27
N VAL A 187 12.95 -7.75 -18.75
CA VAL A 187 14.21 -7.28 -18.16
C VAL A 187 15.08 -6.72 -19.29
N LYS A 188 15.72 -5.58 -19.07
CA LYS A 188 16.64 -4.98 -20.02
C LYS A 188 17.82 -5.90 -20.28
N GLU A 189 18.22 -6.03 -21.54
CA GLU A 189 19.37 -6.85 -21.92
C GLU A 189 20.65 -6.43 -21.17
N GLY A 190 21.32 -7.39 -20.54
CA GLY A 190 22.53 -7.16 -19.74
C GLY A 190 22.31 -6.59 -18.35
N ALA A 191 21.07 -6.26 -17.97
CA ALA A 191 20.78 -5.83 -16.59
C ALA A 191 20.95 -7.00 -15.61
N THR A 192 21.44 -6.68 -14.42
CA THR A 192 21.64 -7.64 -13.33
C THR A 192 20.97 -7.18 -12.05
N PRO A 193 20.45 -8.10 -11.21
CA PRO A 193 19.87 -7.75 -9.93
C PRO A 193 20.84 -7.02 -9.03
N ARG A 194 20.38 -5.94 -8.41
CA ARG A 194 21.14 -5.17 -7.44
C ARG A 194 20.43 -5.17 -6.10
N ARG A 195 21.09 -5.68 -5.07
CA ARG A 195 20.51 -5.74 -3.73
C ARG A 195 20.49 -4.38 -3.08
N ILE A 196 19.33 -3.99 -2.49
CA ILE A 196 19.13 -2.70 -1.81
C ILE A 196 18.79 -2.86 -0.32
N ALA A 197 18.31 -4.03 0.11
CA ALA A 197 18.02 -4.30 1.53
C ALA A 197 18.37 -5.73 1.93
N GLY A 198 18.47 -5.95 3.24
CA GLY A 198 18.74 -7.23 3.88
C GLY A 198 17.55 -8.18 3.83
N THR A 199 17.47 -9.05 4.84
CA THR A 199 16.51 -10.17 4.87
C THR A 199 15.33 -9.95 5.82
N LEU A 200 15.17 -8.73 6.33
CA LEU A 200 14.13 -8.40 7.31
C LEU A 200 12.74 -8.30 6.69
N THR A 201 12.65 -7.88 5.43
CA THR A 201 11.40 -7.38 4.83
C THR A 201 10.99 -8.13 3.57
N GLU A 202 9.71 -7.95 3.24
CA GLU A 202 9.06 -8.17 1.95
C GLU A 202 8.06 -7.04 1.69
N GLY A 203 7.20 -7.18 0.66
CA GLY A 203 6.16 -6.21 0.36
C GLY A 203 6.73 -4.84 0.00
N THR A 204 7.75 -4.86 -0.87
CA THR A 204 8.52 -3.67 -1.24
C THR A 204 7.68 -2.62 -1.91
N ASN A 205 7.83 -1.39 -1.44
CA ASN A 205 7.28 -0.20 -2.04
C ASN A 205 8.30 0.94 -1.94
N ILE A 206 8.50 1.72 -3.00
CA ILE A 206 9.42 2.87 -2.99
C ILE A 206 8.64 4.12 -3.35
N PHE A 207 8.59 5.06 -2.42
CA PHE A 207 7.89 6.33 -2.57
C PHE A 207 8.90 7.49 -2.60
N LYS A 208 8.77 8.38 -3.59
CA LYS A 208 9.64 9.56 -3.72
C LYS A 208 8.94 10.79 -3.12
N HIS A 209 9.57 11.39 -2.12
CA HIS A 209 9.04 12.60 -1.49
C HIS A 209 10.19 13.49 -1.01
N ASP A 210 10.09 14.79 -1.27
CA ASP A 210 11.03 15.84 -0.82
C ASP A 210 12.51 15.50 -1.06
N GLY A 211 12.79 14.94 -2.25
CA GLY A 211 14.14 14.58 -2.67
C GLY A 211 14.75 13.36 -1.99
N TYR A 212 13.92 12.53 -1.34
CA TYR A 212 14.27 11.21 -0.82
C TYR A 212 13.42 10.12 -1.49
N TYR A 213 13.99 8.92 -1.59
CA TYR A 213 13.29 7.69 -1.83
C TYR A 213 13.07 6.98 -0.50
N TYR A 214 11.85 6.62 -0.20
CA TYR A 214 11.47 5.89 1.00
C TYR A 214 11.18 4.44 0.62
N LEU A 215 12.04 3.54 1.06
CA LEU A 215 11.83 2.11 0.95
C LEU A 215 10.92 1.68 2.10
N VAL A 216 9.68 1.39 1.78
CA VAL A 216 8.67 0.88 2.71
C VAL A 216 8.56 -0.61 2.49
N GLY A 217 8.56 -1.37 3.54
CA GLY A 217 8.44 -2.82 3.49
C GLY A 217 7.72 -3.33 4.73
N SER A 218 7.52 -4.63 4.77
CA SER A 218 6.84 -5.28 5.88
C SER A 218 7.73 -6.35 6.50
N ALA A 219 7.83 -6.34 7.82
CA ALA A 219 8.63 -7.24 8.63
C ALA A 219 7.75 -8.12 9.53
N GLY A 220 8.21 -9.32 9.88
CA GLY A 220 7.47 -10.27 10.69
C GLY A 220 6.65 -11.27 9.86
N SER A 221 5.72 -11.99 10.47
CA SER A 221 4.89 -13.00 9.79
C SER A 221 3.53 -12.41 9.36
N CYS A 222 3.18 -12.59 8.08
CA CYS A 222 1.95 -12.05 7.48
C CYS A 222 0.70 -12.90 7.68
N CYS A 223 0.86 -14.22 7.88
CA CYS A 223 -0.16 -15.17 7.44
C CYS A 223 -0.55 -16.17 8.53
N GLU A 224 -0.42 -15.80 9.80
CA GLU A 224 -0.67 -16.65 10.96
C GLU A 224 -1.92 -16.25 11.77
N GLY A 225 -2.85 -15.50 11.17
CA GLY A 225 -4.06 -15.03 11.85
C GLY A 225 -3.72 -14.20 13.10
N GLU A 226 -4.27 -14.55 14.24
CA GLU A 226 -4.03 -13.87 15.52
C GLU A 226 -2.56 -13.80 15.94
N ARG A 227 -1.73 -14.73 15.48
CA ARG A 227 -0.31 -14.81 15.79
C ARG A 227 0.57 -14.00 14.84
N SER A 228 0.01 -13.41 13.82
CA SER A 228 0.75 -12.59 12.88
C SER A 228 1.45 -11.42 13.56
N THR A 229 2.73 -11.25 13.25
CA THR A 229 3.60 -10.21 13.79
C THR A 229 3.98 -9.17 12.75
N TYR A 230 3.28 -9.19 11.62
CA TYR A 230 3.55 -8.28 10.50
C TYR A 230 3.43 -6.82 10.94
N ARG A 231 4.28 -5.97 10.41
CA ARG A 231 4.32 -4.53 10.68
C ARG A 231 4.99 -3.81 9.52
N VAL A 232 4.61 -2.56 9.29
CA VAL A 232 5.21 -1.72 8.24
C VAL A 232 6.44 -1.02 8.78
N VAL A 233 7.53 -1.07 8.03
CA VAL A 233 8.82 -0.45 8.35
C VAL A 233 9.33 0.39 7.18
N VAL A 234 10.22 1.35 7.46
CA VAL A 234 10.72 2.30 6.46
C VAL A 234 12.19 2.61 6.63
N ALA A 235 12.89 2.75 5.51
CA ALA A 235 14.22 3.35 5.41
C ALA A 235 14.23 4.36 4.26
N ARG A 236 15.18 5.31 4.22
CA ARG A 236 15.25 6.29 3.13
C ARG A 236 16.65 6.46 2.54
N SER A 237 16.70 6.93 1.30
CA SER A 237 17.94 7.25 0.58
C SER A 237 17.75 8.49 -0.30
N LYS A 238 18.86 9.14 -0.70
CA LYS A 238 18.88 10.16 -1.75
C LYS A 238 18.91 9.54 -3.16
N ASP A 239 19.30 8.28 -3.28
CA ASP A 239 19.39 7.54 -4.53
C ASP A 239 18.43 6.36 -4.55
N LEU A 240 17.81 6.08 -5.70
CA LEU A 240 16.84 5.00 -5.87
C LEU A 240 17.40 3.61 -5.48
N PHE A 241 18.67 3.38 -5.71
CA PHE A 241 19.33 2.11 -5.36
C PHE A 241 20.09 2.15 -4.04
N GLY A 242 19.84 3.17 -3.20
CA GLY A 242 20.45 3.29 -1.90
C GLY A 242 21.87 3.91 -1.89
N PRO A 243 22.53 3.92 -0.73
CA PRO A 243 22.17 3.16 0.48
C PRO A 243 20.94 3.73 1.19
N TYR A 244 20.01 2.85 1.52
CA TYR A 244 18.88 3.19 2.39
C TYR A 244 19.28 3.04 3.85
N CYS A 245 18.88 3.98 4.69
CA CYS A 245 19.13 3.95 6.14
C CYS A 245 17.85 4.26 6.91
N ASP A 246 17.76 3.75 8.13
CA ASP A 246 16.73 4.10 9.10
C ASP A 246 17.00 5.48 9.75
N LYS A 247 16.18 5.87 10.74
CA LYS A 247 16.31 7.14 11.47
C LYS A 247 17.61 7.25 12.25
N ASP A 248 18.18 6.13 12.67
CA ASP A 248 19.40 6.05 13.47
C ASP A 248 20.66 5.90 12.61
N GLY A 249 20.51 5.84 11.27
CA GLY A 249 21.60 5.71 10.31
C GLY A 249 22.04 4.27 10.05
N ASN A 250 21.30 3.25 10.54
CA ASN A 250 21.59 1.86 10.25
C ASN A 250 21.17 1.51 8.82
N ALA A 251 22.04 0.80 8.09
CA ALA A 251 21.81 0.46 6.70
C ALA A 251 20.70 -0.60 6.54
N ALA A 252 19.80 -0.42 5.57
CA ALA A 252 18.78 -1.41 5.23
C ALA A 252 19.42 -2.72 4.71
N LEU A 253 20.62 -2.69 4.11
CA LEU A 253 21.39 -3.87 3.76
C LEU A 253 21.72 -4.75 4.97
N ASP A 254 21.84 -4.16 6.15
CA ASP A 254 22.06 -4.79 7.44
C ASP A 254 20.78 -4.88 8.28
N ASN A 255 19.62 -4.78 7.62
CA ASN A 255 18.29 -4.83 8.24
C ASN A 255 17.92 -3.60 9.10
N GLY A 256 18.54 -2.44 8.86
CA GLY A 256 18.22 -1.16 9.50
C GLY A 256 16.93 -0.56 8.90
N PHE A 257 15.86 -0.55 9.70
CA PHE A 257 14.56 0.03 9.37
C PHE A 257 13.92 0.65 10.60
N SER A 258 13.24 1.77 10.41
CA SER A 258 12.40 2.40 11.42
C SER A 258 10.96 1.89 11.32
N LEU A 259 10.27 1.78 12.45
CA LEU A 259 8.86 1.41 12.49
C LEU A 259 7.99 2.53 11.93
N LEU A 260 7.08 2.20 11.02
CA LEU A 260 6.05 3.11 10.52
C LEU A 260 4.67 2.78 11.11
N MET A 261 4.31 1.49 11.15
CA MET A 261 3.04 1.04 11.69
C MET A 261 3.17 -0.37 12.27
N GLU A 262 2.55 -0.59 13.44
CA GLU A 262 2.43 -1.90 14.06
C GLU A 262 0.98 -2.21 14.44
N ARG A 263 0.75 -3.43 14.94
CA ARG A 263 -0.59 -3.87 15.33
C ARG A 263 -1.25 -2.97 16.38
N SER A 264 -2.58 -2.87 16.31
CA SER A 264 -3.41 -2.34 17.37
C SER A 264 -4.14 -3.47 18.11
N GLU A 265 -5.01 -3.12 19.06
CA GLU A 265 -5.91 -4.09 19.69
C GLU A 265 -6.95 -4.67 18.71
N LYS A 266 -7.30 -3.91 17.68
CA LYS A 266 -8.35 -4.26 16.71
C LYS A 266 -7.81 -4.79 15.38
N VAL A 267 -6.55 -4.49 15.03
CA VAL A 267 -5.96 -4.91 13.75
C VAL A 267 -4.62 -5.60 14.00
N ILE A 268 -4.52 -6.84 13.55
CA ILE A 268 -3.37 -7.70 13.74
C ILE A 268 -2.60 -7.80 12.42
N GLY A 269 -1.27 -7.71 12.51
CA GLY A 269 -0.39 -7.91 11.38
C GLY A 269 -0.64 -6.95 10.22
N PRO A 270 -0.68 -5.61 10.45
CA PRO A 270 -0.79 -4.65 9.35
C PRO A 270 0.47 -4.68 8.51
N GLY A 271 0.31 -4.73 7.18
CA GLY A 271 1.48 -4.76 6.29
C GLY A 271 1.12 -4.88 4.82
N HIS A 272 2.17 -5.10 4.01
CA HIS A 272 2.13 -5.19 2.57
C HIS A 272 1.26 -4.08 1.97
N ASN A 273 1.69 -2.85 2.20
CA ASN A 273 0.96 -1.67 1.75
C ASN A 273 1.08 -1.48 0.23
N ALA A 274 0.03 -0.92 -0.35
CA ALA A 274 0.06 -0.33 -1.69
C ALA A 274 0.92 0.94 -1.72
N ASN A 275 1.19 1.47 -2.90
CA ASN A 275 1.74 2.81 -3.08
C ASN A 275 0.95 3.85 -2.28
N PHE A 276 1.64 4.86 -1.78
CA PHE A 276 0.96 6.03 -1.22
C PHE A 276 0.24 6.78 -2.34
N VAL A 277 -1.05 6.98 -2.17
CA VAL A 277 -1.91 7.66 -3.14
C VAL A 277 -2.22 9.05 -2.65
N ALA A 278 -2.01 10.07 -3.50
CA ALA A 278 -2.42 11.44 -3.18
C ALA A 278 -3.93 11.61 -3.45
N ASP A 279 -4.62 12.28 -2.53
CA ASP A 279 -5.95 12.80 -2.78
C ASP A 279 -5.89 14.17 -3.50
N ASP A 280 -7.03 14.75 -3.82
CA ASP A 280 -7.09 16.02 -4.56
C ASP A 280 -6.74 17.25 -3.71
N ALA A 281 -6.57 17.09 -2.40
CA ALA A 281 -5.99 18.08 -1.50
C ALA A 281 -4.46 17.95 -1.40
N GLY A 282 -3.85 16.94 -2.04
CA GLY A 282 -2.42 16.64 -1.98
C GLY A 282 -1.99 15.90 -0.73
N GLU A 283 -2.93 15.32 0.02
CA GLU A 283 -2.66 14.51 1.19
C GLU A 283 -2.44 13.05 0.77
N TYR A 284 -1.53 12.34 1.45
CA TYR A 284 -1.16 10.97 1.11
C TYR A 284 -1.91 9.95 1.95
N TRP A 285 -2.28 8.84 1.30
CA TRP A 285 -3.05 7.74 1.88
C TRP A 285 -2.37 6.42 1.59
N MET A 286 -2.38 5.52 2.57
CA MET A 286 -1.81 4.18 2.48
C MET A 286 -2.91 3.14 2.66
N LEU A 287 -3.11 2.30 1.63
CA LEU A 287 -3.90 1.07 1.72
C LEU A 287 -2.97 -0.06 2.10
N TYR A 288 -3.39 -0.92 3.00
CA TYR A 288 -2.60 -2.06 3.47
C TYR A 288 -3.53 -3.16 3.97
N HIS A 289 -3.01 -4.37 4.11
CA HIS A 289 -3.82 -5.43 4.70
C HIS A 289 -3.58 -5.60 6.20
N GLY A 290 -4.53 -6.24 6.88
CA GLY A 290 -4.44 -6.69 8.26
C GLY A 290 -5.57 -7.66 8.58
N PHE A 291 -5.43 -8.39 9.68
CA PHE A 291 -6.53 -9.20 10.23
C PHE A 291 -7.36 -8.35 11.19
N ASP A 292 -8.66 -8.49 11.11
CA ASP A 292 -9.58 -8.03 12.15
C ASP A 292 -9.42 -8.91 13.38
N ALA A 293 -9.14 -8.34 14.53
CA ALA A 293 -8.92 -9.10 15.77
C ALA A 293 -10.20 -9.81 16.27
N GLU A 294 -11.38 -9.34 15.84
CA GLU A 294 -12.66 -9.97 16.20
C GLU A 294 -13.03 -11.14 15.27
N GLU A 295 -12.48 -11.12 14.03
CA GLU A 295 -12.78 -12.12 12.99
C GLU A 295 -11.52 -12.52 12.20
N PRO A 296 -10.44 -13.00 12.83
CA PRO A 296 -9.18 -13.27 12.15
C PRO A 296 -9.28 -14.37 11.08
N GLU A 297 -10.25 -15.27 11.19
CA GLU A 297 -10.55 -16.30 10.20
C GLU A 297 -11.17 -15.77 8.90
N ALA A 298 -11.72 -14.54 8.90
CA ALA A 298 -12.23 -13.89 7.71
C ALA A 298 -11.10 -13.49 6.72
N GLY A 299 -9.84 -13.64 7.15
CA GLY A 299 -8.66 -13.36 6.35
C GLY A 299 -8.19 -11.91 6.44
N ARG A 300 -7.24 -11.53 5.58
CA ARG A 300 -6.63 -10.21 5.60
C ARG A 300 -7.50 -9.20 4.86
N LYS A 301 -8.13 -8.29 5.58
CA LYS A 301 -8.98 -7.20 5.08
C LYS A 301 -8.11 -6.01 4.67
N VAL A 302 -8.67 -5.05 3.90
CA VAL A 302 -7.94 -3.83 3.52
C VAL A 302 -8.35 -2.64 4.39
N TYR A 303 -7.34 -1.96 4.88
CA TYR A 303 -7.44 -0.76 5.72
C TYR A 303 -6.87 0.44 4.99
N LEU A 304 -7.29 1.63 5.39
CA LEU A 304 -6.84 2.91 4.83
C LEU A 304 -6.41 3.83 5.96
N ASP A 305 -5.21 4.42 5.86
CA ASP A 305 -4.73 5.43 6.79
C ASP A 305 -4.03 6.57 6.07
N LYS A 306 -4.18 7.78 6.63
CA LYS A 306 -3.50 8.97 6.15
C LYS A 306 -2.02 8.91 6.53
N ILE A 307 -1.15 9.24 5.58
CA ILE A 307 0.28 9.45 5.79
C ILE A 307 0.56 10.93 5.92
N SER A 308 1.26 11.30 6.97
CA SER A 308 1.81 12.63 7.19
C SER A 308 3.32 12.55 7.37
N TRP A 309 3.99 13.69 7.38
CA TRP A 309 5.44 13.78 7.51
C TRP A 309 5.81 14.44 8.83
N ASP A 310 6.77 13.89 9.55
CA ASP A 310 7.30 14.52 10.75
C ASP A 310 8.27 15.68 10.40
N SER A 311 8.78 16.40 11.41
CA SER A 311 9.67 17.54 11.21
C SER A 311 11.02 17.18 10.57
N GLU A 312 11.39 15.91 10.56
CA GLU A 312 12.62 15.40 9.94
C GLU A 312 12.34 14.79 8.55
N GLY A 313 11.10 14.89 8.06
CA GLY A 313 10.65 14.41 6.77
C GLY A 313 10.45 12.89 6.72
N TRP A 314 10.14 12.22 7.82
CA TRP A 314 9.78 10.81 7.80
C TRP A 314 8.26 10.60 7.74
N PRO A 315 7.80 9.59 7.00
CA PRO A 315 6.38 9.26 6.95
C PRO A 315 5.90 8.71 8.29
N ARG A 316 4.68 9.04 8.65
CA ARG A 316 4.01 8.54 9.85
C ARG A 316 2.50 8.45 9.63
N THR A 317 1.84 7.54 10.34
CA THR A 317 0.40 7.57 10.58
C THR A 317 0.10 8.36 11.86
N ALA A 318 -1.17 8.59 12.15
CA ALA A 318 -1.56 9.43 13.30
C ALA A 318 -1.06 8.88 14.64
N SER A 319 -1.06 7.56 14.81
CA SER A 319 -0.71 6.89 16.07
C SER A 319 0.41 5.84 15.95
N GLY A 320 0.91 5.56 14.74
CA GLY A 320 1.77 4.40 14.49
C GLY A 320 1.02 3.07 14.50
N GLN A 321 -0.30 3.11 14.51
CA GLN A 321 -1.19 1.95 14.51
C GLN A 321 -2.34 2.17 13.52
N PRO A 322 -3.00 1.10 13.03
CA PRO A 322 -4.21 1.20 12.23
C PRO A 322 -5.31 2.00 12.92
N SER A 323 -5.88 2.98 12.20
CA SER A 323 -7.03 3.73 12.71
C SER A 323 -8.32 2.92 12.60
N GLN A 324 -9.26 3.15 13.52
CA GLN A 324 -10.61 2.58 13.42
C GLN A 324 -11.50 3.42 12.51
N SER A 325 -11.28 4.72 12.49
CA SER A 325 -11.98 5.69 11.66
C SER A 325 -11.13 6.93 11.43
N SER A 326 -11.37 7.62 10.33
CA SER A 326 -10.69 8.87 10.00
C SER A 326 -11.57 9.76 9.13
N ALA A 327 -11.15 11.00 8.90
CA ALA A 327 -11.74 11.85 7.88
C ALA A 327 -11.51 11.22 6.49
N ARG A 328 -12.48 11.39 5.58
CA ARG A 328 -12.37 10.85 4.20
C ARG A 328 -11.28 11.58 3.41
N PRO A 329 -10.61 10.89 2.47
CA PRO A 329 -9.82 11.54 1.42
C PRO A 329 -10.66 12.59 0.67
N VAL A 330 -10.04 13.68 0.28
CA VAL A 330 -10.69 14.73 -0.52
C VAL A 330 -10.59 14.33 -1.99
N ILE A 331 -11.73 13.96 -2.58
CA ILE A 331 -11.81 13.61 -4.02
C ILE A 331 -12.79 14.57 -4.70
N SER A 332 -12.25 15.37 -5.61
CA SER A 332 -13.03 16.30 -6.44
C SER A 332 -13.63 15.52 -7.62
N ARG A 333 -14.91 15.72 -7.89
CA ARG A 333 -15.61 15.13 -9.04
C ARG A 333 -15.59 16.07 -10.24
#